data_d21586bf08054855419af13e3671891d
#
_entry.id   d21586bf08054855419af13e3671891d
#
_cell.length_a   1.000
_cell.length_b   1.000
_cell.length_c   1.000
_cell.angle_alpha   90.00
_cell.angle_beta   90.00
_cell.angle_gamma   90.00
#
_symmetry.space_group_name_H-M   'P 1'
#
loop_
_entity.id
_entity.type
_entity.pdbx_description
1 polymer ?
#
loop_
_entity_poly.entity_id
_entity_poly.type
_entity_poly.pdbx_seq_one_letter_code
_entity_poly.pdbx_strand_id
1 'polypeptide(L)'
;MKEEKKQNKAEIYYLKVPTFRRTVQLHIGWDKEYFDKMFWEYWYDYNLTTGFFCFDDKNNCNIMWLKDYSISTLVHELFHCVISILDQIWEDRANWEAPAYIYEELFTKIWIKCWNKFKMDKDIIKYIEQKEIK
;
A
#
# COMPACT_ATOMS: atom_id res chain seq x y z
N MET A 1 -26.00 10.09 26.32
CA MET A 1 -24.94 10.52 25.42
C MET A 1 -24.53 9.33 24.57
N LYS A 2 -24.86 9.41 23.30
CA LYS A 2 -24.36 8.40 22.37
C LYS A 2 -22.89 8.72 22.14
N GLU A 3 -22.03 7.84 22.60
CA GLU A 3 -20.67 7.83 22.11
C GLU A 3 -20.78 7.68 20.57
N GLU A 4 -20.46 8.75 19.88
CA GLU A 4 -20.22 8.61 18.47
C GLU A 4 -19.13 7.55 18.32
N LYS A 5 -19.53 6.38 17.81
CA LYS A 5 -18.54 5.43 17.33
C LYS A 5 -17.62 6.22 16.41
N LYS A 6 -16.42 6.47 16.84
CA LYS A 6 -15.35 6.90 15.96
C LYS A 6 -15.32 5.86 14.85
N GLN A 7 -15.98 6.16 13.74
CA GLN A 7 -15.76 5.38 12.54
C GLN A 7 -14.27 5.44 12.32
N ASN A 8 -13.60 4.30 12.39
CA ASN A 8 -12.23 4.17 11.98
C ASN A 8 -12.18 4.42 10.48
N LYS A 9 -12.31 5.71 10.11
CA LYS A 9 -12.17 6.12 8.73
C LYS A 9 -10.74 5.81 8.33
N ALA A 10 -10.59 5.10 7.24
CA ALA A 10 -9.29 4.93 6.63
C ALA A 10 -8.66 6.30 6.40
N GLU A 11 -7.39 6.41 6.72
CA GLU A 11 -6.61 7.54 6.25
C GLU A 11 -6.27 7.29 4.79
N ILE A 12 -6.57 8.25 3.94
CA ILE A 12 -6.35 8.16 2.50
C ILE A 12 -5.28 9.18 2.10
N TYR A 13 -4.22 8.67 1.49
CA TYR A 13 -3.14 9.50 0.95
C TYR A 13 -3.15 9.39 -0.57
N TYR A 14 -3.14 10.54 -1.23
CA TYR A 14 -3.09 10.61 -2.68
C TYR A 14 -1.64 10.85 -3.10
N LEU A 15 -1.09 9.87 -3.81
CA LEU A 15 0.30 9.89 -4.25
C LEU A 15 0.35 10.02 -5.76
N LYS A 16 1.17 10.94 -6.25
CA LYS A 16 1.38 11.11 -7.68
C LYS A 16 2.76 10.59 -8.05
N VAL A 17 2.82 9.90 -9.18
CA VAL A 17 4.07 9.47 -9.81
C VAL A 17 4.22 10.30 -11.08
N PRO A 18 4.78 11.54 -10.99
CA PRO A 18 4.75 12.49 -12.10
C PRO A 18 5.48 12.02 -13.34
N THR A 19 6.61 11.34 -13.18
CA THR A 19 7.42 10.82 -14.29
C THR A 19 6.60 9.95 -15.24
N PHE A 20 5.66 9.18 -14.70
CA PHE A 20 4.85 8.25 -15.51
C PHE A 20 3.37 8.63 -15.54
N ARG A 21 3.01 9.80 -15.02
CA ARG A 21 1.62 10.30 -14.99
C ARG A 21 0.64 9.31 -14.41
N ARG A 22 0.99 8.72 -13.27
CA ARG A 22 0.15 7.76 -12.54
C ARG A 22 -0.21 8.30 -11.16
N THR A 23 -1.38 7.90 -10.68
CA THR A 23 -1.86 8.22 -9.34
C THR A 23 -1.99 6.94 -8.54
N VAL A 24 -1.65 7.02 -7.26
CA VAL A 24 -1.84 5.93 -6.31
C VAL A 24 -2.63 6.47 -5.13
N GLN A 25 -3.69 5.79 -4.75
CA GLN A 25 -4.40 6.04 -3.50
C GLN A 25 -3.93 5.02 -2.48
N LEU A 26 -3.37 5.50 -1.39
CA LEU A 26 -2.96 4.68 -0.26
C LEU A 26 -4.00 4.81 0.85
N HIS A 27 -4.68 3.72 1.15
CA HIS A 27 -5.73 3.65 2.16
C HIS A 27 -5.21 2.83 3.33
N ILE A 28 -5.25 3.37 4.54
CA ILE A 28 -4.71 2.71 5.72
C ILE A 28 -5.73 2.69 6.83
N GLY A 29 -5.95 1.49 7.39
CA GLY A 29 -6.68 1.34 8.63
C GLY A 29 -8.19 1.47 8.51
N TRP A 30 -8.87 0.53 7.88
CA TRP A 30 -10.33 0.50 7.85
C TRP A 30 -10.88 -0.61 8.73
N ASP A 31 -12.13 -0.44 9.18
CA ASP A 31 -12.86 -1.54 9.76
C ASP A 31 -13.35 -2.51 8.68
N LYS A 32 -13.79 -3.68 9.14
CA LYS A 32 -14.23 -4.76 8.25
C LYS A 32 -15.41 -4.33 7.37
N GLU A 33 -16.36 -3.58 7.92
CA GLU A 33 -17.56 -3.13 7.20
C GLU A 33 -17.18 -2.24 6.02
N TYR A 34 -16.29 -1.30 6.25
CA TYR A 34 -15.79 -0.41 5.21
C TYR A 34 -15.01 -1.17 4.14
N PHE A 35 -14.14 -2.08 4.56
CA PHE A 35 -13.37 -2.91 3.66
C PHE A 35 -14.28 -3.75 2.76
N ASP A 36 -15.24 -4.45 3.34
CA ASP A 36 -16.17 -5.31 2.58
C ASP A 36 -16.98 -4.49 1.57
N LYS A 37 -17.42 -3.28 1.96
CA LYS A 37 -18.19 -2.39 1.09
C LYS A 37 -17.37 -1.88 -0.09
N MET A 38 -16.11 -1.51 0.13
CA MET A 38 -15.27 -0.90 -0.90
C MET A 38 -14.59 -1.93 -1.80
N PHE A 39 -14.32 -3.12 -1.28
CA PHE A 39 -13.44 -4.08 -1.95
C PHE A 39 -14.06 -5.47 -2.16
N TRP A 40 -15.34 -5.63 -1.94
CA TRP A 40 -16.03 -6.91 -2.12
C TRP A 40 -15.85 -7.50 -3.54
N GLU A 41 -15.72 -6.65 -4.52
CA GLU A 41 -15.52 -7.06 -5.92
C GLU A 41 -14.22 -7.83 -6.15
N TYR A 42 -13.25 -7.65 -5.26
CA TYR A 42 -11.92 -8.23 -5.40
C TYR A 42 -11.74 -9.55 -4.66
N TRP A 43 -12.79 -10.04 -4.00
CA TRP A 43 -12.82 -11.35 -3.32
C TRP A 43 -11.77 -11.51 -2.22
N TYR A 44 -11.34 -10.43 -1.59
CA TYR A 44 -10.44 -10.48 -0.45
C TYR A 44 -11.19 -10.71 0.84
N ASP A 45 -10.67 -11.60 1.69
CA ASP A 45 -11.17 -11.81 3.04
C ASP A 45 -10.45 -10.85 3.99
N TYR A 46 -11.18 -9.93 4.60
CA TYR A 46 -10.63 -8.95 5.55
C TYR A 46 -9.83 -9.62 6.67
N ASN A 47 -10.30 -10.74 7.22
CA ASN A 47 -9.66 -11.40 8.35
C ASN A 47 -8.30 -12.02 7.99
N LEU A 48 -8.11 -12.37 6.73
CA LEU A 48 -6.89 -12.99 6.22
C LEU A 48 -5.99 -12.01 5.49
N THR A 49 -6.47 -10.79 5.27
CA THR A 49 -5.78 -9.80 4.43
C THR A 49 -5.14 -8.73 5.30
N THR A 50 -3.83 -8.56 5.22
CA THR A 50 -3.10 -7.47 5.88
C THR A 50 -2.92 -6.26 4.97
N GLY A 51 -2.99 -6.48 3.67
CA GLY A 51 -2.93 -5.44 2.66
C GLY A 51 -3.23 -6.03 1.29
N PHE A 52 -3.54 -5.18 0.34
CA PHE A 52 -3.65 -5.60 -1.06
C PHE A 52 -3.42 -4.42 -1.99
N PHE A 53 -3.23 -4.75 -3.25
CA PHE A 53 -3.10 -3.77 -4.33
C PHE A 53 -4.03 -4.16 -5.47
N CYS A 54 -4.67 -3.14 -6.07
CA CYS A 54 -5.44 -3.33 -7.31
C CYS A 54 -5.32 -2.10 -8.20
N PHE A 55 -5.55 -2.30 -9.48
CA PHE A 55 -5.64 -1.22 -10.45
C PHE A 55 -7.09 -1.10 -10.90
N ASP A 56 -7.67 0.08 -10.65
CA ASP A 56 -9.00 0.45 -11.13
C ASP A 56 -8.86 1.10 -12.50
N ASP A 57 -9.05 0.33 -13.57
CA ASP A 57 -8.89 0.81 -14.94
C ASP A 57 -10.01 1.76 -15.37
N LYS A 58 -11.19 1.71 -14.77
CA LYS A 58 -12.26 2.66 -15.04
C LYS A 58 -11.87 4.09 -14.64
N ASN A 59 -11.22 4.23 -13.51
CA ASN A 59 -10.81 5.53 -12.96
C ASN A 59 -9.32 5.81 -13.17
N ASN A 60 -8.61 4.91 -13.84
CA ASN A 60 -7.15 5.00 -14.07
C ASN A 60 -6.39 5.28 -12.76
N CYS A 61 -6.72 4.53 -11.73
CA CYS A 61 -6.18 4.73 -10.39
C CYS A 61 -5.63 3.44 -9.80
N ASN A 62 -4.44 3.52 -9.24
CA ASN A 62 -3.85 2.45 -8.46
C ASN A 62 -4.32 2.59 -7.02
N ILE A 63 -4.81 1.52 -6.42
CA ILE A 63 -5.31 1.51 -5.05
C ILE A 63 -4.49 0.52 -4.24
N MET A 64 -3.87 1.03 -3.19
CA MET A 64 -3.14 0.24 -2.21
C MET A 64 -3.86 0.35 -0.87
N TRP A 65 -4.15 -0.78 -0.25
CA TRP A 65 -4.75 -0.80 1.07
C TRP A 65 -3.84 -1.52 2.05
N LEU A 66 -3.67 -0.91 3.22
CA LEU A 66 -2.97 -1.50 4.35
C LEU A 66 -3.90 -1.53 5.55
N LYS A 67 -3.98 -2.64 6.22
CA LYS A 67 -4.82 -2.78 7.42
C LYS A 67 -4.32 -1.92 8.57
N ASP A 68 -3.02 -1.76 8.67
CA ASP A 68 -2.35 -0.94 9.67
C ASP A 68 -1.07 -0.31 9.10
N TYR A 69 -0.37 0.45 9.93
CA TYR A 69 0.88 1.11 9.54
C TYR A 69 2.10 0.18 9.66
N SER A 70 2.01 -1.03 9.12
CA SER A 70 3.12 -1.98 9.07
C SER A 70 4.05 -1.67 7.90
N ILE A 71 5.34 -1.45 8.18
CA ILE A 71 6.36 -1.22 7.14
C ILE A 71 6.49 -2.45 6.23
N SER A 72 6.46 -3.65 6.79
CA SER A 72 6.60 -4.87 5.99
C SER A 72 5.45 -5.03 4.99
N THR A 73 4.22 -4.76 5.42
CA THR A 73 3.06 -4.79 4.53
C THR A 73 3.17 -3.70 3.46
N LEU A 74 3.60 -2.50 3.85
CA LEU A 74 3.82 -1.41 2.90
C LEU A 74 4.80 -1.81 1.79
N VAL A 75 5.95 -2.38 2.17
CA VAL A 75 6.97 -2.79 1.20
C VAL A 75 6.44 -3.87 0.26
N HIS A 76 5.70 -4.84 0.80
CA HIS A 76 5.08 -5.90 0.01
C HIS A 76 4.11 -5.33 -1.04
N GLU A 77 3.18 -4.49 -0.61
CA GLU A 77 2.17 -3.92 -1.51
C GLU A 77 2.78 -2.89 -2.46
N LEU A 78 3.81 -2.18 -2.04
CA LEU A 78 4.53 -1.23 -2.89
C LEU A 78 5.19 -1.95 -4.07
N PHE A 79 5.71 -3.15 -3.86
CA PHE A 79 6.25 -3.98 -4.94
C PHE A 79 5.18 -4.27 -6.00
N HIS A 80 3.99 -4.71 -5.58
CA HIS A 80 2.89 -4.96 -6.51
C HIS A 80 2.48 -3.70 -7.26
N CYS A 81 2.47 -2.56 -6.58
CA CYS A 81 2.14 -1.27 -7.17
C CYS A 81 3.14 -0.89 -8.28
N VAL A 82 4.42 -1.03 -8.00
CA VAL A 82 5.49 -0.71 -8.98
C VAL A 82 5.38 -1.60 -10.21
N ILE A 83 5.19 -2.89 -10.03
CA ILE A 83 5.03 -3.84 -11.14
C ILE A 83 3.79 -3.50 -11.97
N SER A 84 2.68 -3.16 -11.31
CA SER A 84 1.44 -2.79 -11.99
C SER A 84 1.61 -1.51 -12.82
N ILE A 85 2.28 -0.50 -12.27
CA ILE A 85 2.55 0.75 -13.00
C ILE A 85 3.41 0.48 -14.23
N LEU A 86 4.42 -0.36 -14.11
CA LEU A 86 5.25 -0.77 -15.26
C LEU A 86 4.43 -1.43 -16.36
N ASP A 87 3.50 -2.30 -15.98
CA ASP A 87 2.60 -2.95 -16.94
C ASP A 87 1.66 -1.93 -17.61
N GLN A 88 1.18 -0.96 -16.85
CA GLN A 88 0.28 0.08 -17.37
C GLN A 88 0.95 0.98 -18.41
N ILE A 89 2.23 1.27 -18.23
CA ILE A 89 2.98 2.15 -19.14
C ILE A 89 3.72 1.40 -20.24
N TRP A 90 3.56 0.06 -20.33
CA TRP A 90 4.20 -0.80 -21.31
C TRP A 90 5.73 -0.74 -21.27
N GLU A 91 6.29 -0.39 -20.12
CA GLU A 91 7.74 -0.30 -19.95
C GLU A 91 8.36 -1.70 -19.91
N ASP A 92 9.49 -1.86 -20.58
CA ASP A 92 10.25 -3.10 -20.52
C ASP A 92 10.78 -3.30 -19.09
N ARG A 93 10.41 -4.42 -18.46
CA ARG A 93 10.88 -4.78 -17.10
C ARG A 93 12.38 -5.02 -17.04
N ALA A 94 13.03 -5.23 -18.18
CA ALA A 94 14.49 -5.30 -18.26
C ALA A 94 15.14 -3.91 -18.08
N ASN A 95 14.38 -2.83 -18.18
CA ASN A 95 14.89 -1.50 -17.85
C ASN A 95 14.85 -1.28 -16.34
N TRP A 96 15.96 -1.50 -15.69
CA TRP A 96 16.10 -1.41 -14.24
C TRP A 96 15.88 0.00 -13.66
N GLU A 97 16.01 1.04 -14.47
CA GLU A 97 15.85 2.42 -14.02
C GLU A 97 14.38 2.78 -13.77
N ALA A 98 13.46 2.32 -14.61
CA ALA A 98 12.05 2.66 -14.48
C ALA A 98 11.46 2.22 -13.14
N PRO A 99 11.59 0.96 -12.69
CA PRO A 99 11.11 0.58 -11.37
C PRO A 99 11.78 1.33 -10.23
N ALA A 100 13.07 1.63 -10.35
CA ALA A 100 13.80 2.39 -9.34
C ALA A 100 13.22 3.80 -9.16
N TYR A 101 12.91 4.50 -10.25
CA TYR A 101 12.27 5.81 -10.19
C TYR A 101 10.89 5.77 -9.58
N ILE A 102 10.09 4.77 -9.91
CA ILE A 102 8.75 4.61 -9.33
C ILE A 102 8.84 4.40 -7.82
N TYR A 103 9.72 3.51 -7.36
CA TYR A 103 9.96 3.29 -5.94
C TYR A 103 10.40 4.58 -5.24
N GLU A 104 11.35 5.28 -5.81
CA GLU A 104 11.86 6.53 -5.24
C GLU A 104 10.75 7.57 -5.08
N GLU A 105 9.96 7.80 -6.12
CA GLU A 105 8.87 8.78 -6.07
C GLU A 105 7.81 8.39 -5.05
N LEU A 106 7.34 7.14 -5.06
CA LEU A 106 6.31 6.67 -4.14
C LEU A 106 6.80 6.64 -2.69
N PHE A 107 7.96 6.06 -2.45
CA PHE A 107 8.51 5.95 -1.10
C PHE A 107 8.78 7.32 -0.51
N THR A 108 9.33 8.23 -1.28
CA THR A 108 9.60 9.60 -0.81
C THR A 108 8.30 10.31 -0.41
N LYS A 109 7.25 10.18 -1.19
CA LYS A 109 5.96 10.79 -0.88
C LYS A 109 5.30 10.18 0.35
N ILE A 110 5.36 8.86 0.50
CA ILE A 110 4.87 8.18 1.69
C ILE A 110 5.66 8.64 2.92
N TRP A 111 6.98 8.71 2.80
CA TRP A 111 7.86 9.17 3.86
C TRP A 111 7.51 10.59 4.33
N ILE A 112 7.34 11.51 3.39
CA ILE A 112 6.99 12.91 3.71
C ILE A 112 5.61 12.99 4.37
N LYS A 113 4.63 12.23 3.89
CA LYS A 113 3.23 12.36 4.33
C LYS A 113 2.93 11.64 5.66
N CYS A 114 3.55 10.49 5.91
CA CYS A 114 3.12 9.65 7.02
C CYS A 114 4.21 8.72 7.61
N TRP A 115 5.49 9.03 7.39
CA TRP A 115 6.58 8.15 7.83
C TRP A 115 6.54 7.82 9.33
N ASN A 116 6.18 8.79 10.16
CA ASN A 116 6.18 8.64 11.62
C ASN A 116 5.07 7.73 12.15
N LYS A 117 4.11 7.38 11.32
CA LYS A 117 3.01 6.48 11.68
C LYS A 117 3.35 5.01 11.44
N PHE A 118 4.32 4.74 10.57
CA PHE A 118 4.71 3.37 10.25
C PHE A 118 5.58 2.76 11.35
N LYS A 119 5.37 1.48 11.61
CA LYS A 119 6.10 0.70 12.61
C LYS A 119 6.61 -0.60 12.01
N MET A 120 7.77 -1.03 12.50
CA MET A 120 8.28 -2.35 12.18
C MET A 120 7.46 -3.42 12.89
N ASP A 121 7.16 -4.50 12.17
CA ASP A 121 6.53 -5.67 12.75
C ASP A 121 7.51 -6.38 13.68
N LYS A 122 7.13 -6.55 14.95
CA LYS A 122 7.97 -7.16 15.98
C LYS A 122 8.31 -8.62 15.67
N ASP A 123 7.38 -9.35 15.08
CA ASP A 123 7.58 -10.77 14.76
C ASP A 123 8.60 -10.92 13.63
N ILE A 124 8.57 -10.02 12.66
CA ILE A 124 9.56 -9.98 11.58
C ILE A 124 10.94 -9.64 12.10
N ILE A 125 11.04 -8.66 13.02
CA ILE A 125 12.31 -8.30 13.66
C ILE A 125 12.89 -9.51 14.37
N LYS A 126 12.11 -10.21 15.19
CA LYS A 126 12.54 -11.41 15.90
C LYS A 126 13.01 -12.49 14.92
N TYR A 127 12.29 -12.70 13.85
CA TYR A 127 12.63 -13.72 12.87
C TYR A 127 13.97 -13.40 12.20
N ILE A 128 14.21 -12.17 11.83
CA ILE A 128 15.47 -11.73 11.23
C ILE A 128 16.62 -11.87 12.23
N GLU A 129 16.45 -11.40 13.46
CA GLU A 129 17.44 -11.49 14.53
C GLU A 129 17.82 -12.94 14.80
N GLN A 130 16.86 -13.86 14.86
CA GLN A 130 17.14 -15.27 15.05
C GLN A 130 17.98 -15.90 13.91
N LYS A 131 17.80 -15.42 12.69
CA LYS A 131 18.56 -15.87 11.54
C LYS A 131 20.00 -15.33 11.50
N GLU A 132 20.20 -14.12 12.01
CA GLU A 132 21.51 -13.48 12.02
C GLU A 132 22.45 -14.02 13.13
N ILE A 133 21.91 -14.63 14.17
CA ILE A 133 22.67 -15.17 15.31
C ILE A 133 23.39 -16.49 14.97
N LYS A 134 23.24 -17.02 13.81
CA LYS A 134 23.97 -18.21 13.40
C LYS A 134 25.41 -17.92 13.00
#